data_2006ad43e8a62a695f2fcbc9724498fd
#
_entry.id   2006ad43e8a62a695f2fcbc9724498fd
#
_cell.length_a   1.000
_cell.length_b   1.000
_cell.length_c   1.000
_cell.angle_alpha   90.00
_cell.angle_beta   90.00
_cell.angle_gamma   90.00
#
_symmetry.space_group_name_H-M   'P 1'
#
loop_
_entity.id
_entity.type
_entity.pdbx_description
1 polymer ?
#
loop_
_entity_poly.entity_id
_entity_poly.type
_entity_poly.pdbx_seq_one_letter_code
_entity_poly.pdbx_strand_id
1 'polypeptide(L)'
;NMKLKYDQLEDDVIFKDTNGEELGFAMPVVEFKLNYSADGLQKTSLFRNGFAPFKGSSEKNYYEILYDGSIKLAKKNVKRIEQYREYNSAITTKSVIERIKYYTTKDNVLTEFKRDTKSVQQLFGDKSVAILEYINKNNLDLKKDVDLVKVFEFYDTF
;
A
#
# COMPACT_ATOMS: atom_id res chain seq x y z
N ASN A 1 10.52 -4.01 -21.49
CA ASN A 1 9.43 -4.36 -20.58
C ASN A 1 9.59 -5.81 -20.15
N MET A 2 9.78 -6.02 -18.86
CA MET A 2 9.91 -7.34 -18.23
C MET A 2 8.54 -7.75 -17.67
N LYS A 3 8.20 -9.04 -17.73
CA LYS A 3 7.00 -9.57 -17.11
C LYS A 3 7.28 -9.76 -15.60
N LEU A 4 6.74 -8.88 -14.78
CA LEU A 4 6.87 -8.92 -13.32
C LEU A 4 5.64 -9.53 -12.67
N LYS A 5 5.85 -10.17 -11.51
CA LYS A 5 4.81 -10.59 -10.59
C LYS A 5 5.24 -10.20 -9.17
N TYR A 6 4.32 -9.63 -8.41
CA TYR A 6 4.54 -9.35 -7.00
C TYR A 6 3.80 -10.36 -6.15
N ASP A 7 4.54 -11.16 -5.40
CA ASP A 7 3.99 -12.09 -4.42
C ASP A 7 3.71 -11.33 -3.11
N GLN A 8 2.44 -11.07 -2.86
CA GLN A 8 2.00 -10.32 -1.67
C GLN A 8 2.00 -11.15 -0.38
N LEU A 9 2.19 -12.47 -0.47
CA LEU A 9 2.30 -13.34 0.69
C LEU A 9 3.74 -13.36 1.20
N GLU A 10 4.69 -13.59 0.29
CA GLU A 10 6.13 -13.60 0.58
C GLU A 10 6.74 -12.18 0.58
N ASP A 11 5.98 -11.19 0.08
CA ASP A 11 6.41 -9.80 -0.09
C ASP A 11 7.64 -9.67 -1.01
N ASP A 12 7.65 -10.42 -2.10
CA ASP A 12 8.76 -10.47 -3.04
C ASP A 12 8.32 -10.21 -4.48
N VAL A 13 9.23 -9.65 -5.29
CA VAL A 13 9.02 -9.43 -6.72
C VAL A 13 9.84 -10.42 -7.53
N ILE A 14 9.17 -11.09 -8.45
CA ILE A 14 9.76 -12.07 -9.35
C ILE A 14 9.51 -11.68 -10.79
N PHE A 15 10.32 -12.20 -11.70
CA PHE A 15 10.16 -12.00 -13.14
C PHE A 15 10.10 -13.33 -13.89
N LYS A 16 9.53 -13.30 -15.08
CA LYS A 16 9.62 -14.42 -16.02
C LYS A 16 10.78 -14.22 -16.98
N ASP A 17 11.63 -15.21 -17.06
CA ASP A 17 12.70 -15.25 -18.04
C ASP A 17 12.19 -15.54 -19.48
N THR A 18 13.08 -15.67 -20.43
CA THR A 18 12.75 -15.97 -21.83
C THR A 18 12.16 -17.36 -22.03
N ASN A 19 12.41 -18.30 -21.14
CA ASN A 19 11.87 -19.66 -21.14
C ASN A 19 10.50 -19.75 -20.43
N GLY A 20 10.07 -18.66 -19.76
CA GLY A 20 8.84 -18.59 -18.99
C GLY A 20 8.97 -19.04 -17.54
N GLU A 21 10.19 -19.30 -17.06
CA GLU A 21 10.48 -19.65 -15.68
C GLU A 21 10.38 -18.43 -14.77
N GLU A 22 9.80 -18.62 -13.57
CA GLU A 22 9.71 -17.58 -12.54
C GLU A 22 10.99 -17.55 -11.71
N LEU A 23 11.69 -16.42 -11.73
CA LEU A 23 12.98 -16.22 -11.07
C LEU A 23 12.92 -15.00 -10.16
N GLY A 24 13.63 -15.09 -9.03
CA GLY A 24 13.90 -13.93 -8.15
C GLY A 24 15.05 -13.08 -8.71
N PHE A 25 15.12 -11.84 -8.25
CA PHE A 25 16.22 -10.95 -8.60
C PHE A 25 17.48 -11.27 -7.77
N ALA A 26 18.63 -11.34 -8.42
CA ALA A 26 19.92 -11.57 -7.75
C ALA A 26 20.33 -10.40 -6.83
N MET A 27 19.88 -9.18 -7.16
CA MET A 27 20.05 -7.99 -6.32
C MET A 27 18.70 -7.48 -5.83
N PRO A 28 18.63 -6.91 -4.60
CA PRO A 28 17.39 -6.36 -4.08
C PRO A 28 16.81 -5.30 -5.01
N VAL A 29 15.54 -5.44 -5.36
CA VAL A 29 14.77 -4.42 -6.09
C VAL A 29 14.27 -3.41 -5.08
N VAL A 30 14.58 -2.12 -5.28
CA VAL A 30 14.16 -1.04 -4.39
C VAL A 30 12.77 -0.52 -4.78
N GLU A 31 12.52 -0.44 -6.09
CA GLU A 31 11.28 0.09 -6.64
C GLU A 31 10.91 -0.65 -7.93
N PHE A 32 9.62 -0.88 -8.13
CA PHE A 32 9.10 -1.43 -9.39
C PHE A 32 7.70 -0.90 -9.69
N LYS A 33 7.33 -0.93 -10.97
CA LYS A 33 5.99 -0.60 -11.45
C LYS A 33 5.31 -1.84 -12.03
N LEU A 34 4.08 -2.07 -11.65
CA LEU A 34 3.21 -3.06 -12.27
C LEU A 34 2.15 -2.36 -13.11
N ASN A 35 2.08 -2.73 -14.39
CA ASN A 35 0.99 -2.38 -15.28
C ASN A 35 0.08 -3.58 -15.40
N TYR A 36 -1.19 -3.42 -15.07
CA TYR A 36 -2.16 -4.53 -15.07
C TYR A 36 -3.55 -4.02 -15.48
N SER A 37 -4.41 -4.95 -15.86
CA SER A 37 -5.81 -4.65 -16.15
C SER A 37 -6.67 -5.09 -14.96
N ALA A 38 -7.50 -4.17 -14.45
CA ALA A 38 -8.48 -4.46 -13.43
C ALA A 38 -9.78 -3.71 -13.75
N ASP A 39 -10.91 -4.40 -13.64
CA ASP A 39 -12.25 -3.86 -13.96
C ASP A 39 -12.34 -3.27 -15.39
N GLY A 40 -11.61 -3.86 -16.35
CA GLY A 40 -11.54 -3.39 -17.73
C GLY A 40 -10.68 -2.14 -17.96
N LEU A 41 -10.03 -1.62 -16.92
CA LEU A 41 -9.18 -0.44 -16.98
C LEU A 41 -7.69 -0.82 -16.83
N GLN A 42 -6.83 -0.14 -17.59
CA GLN A 42 -5.40 -0.23 -17.39
C GLN A 42 -5.00 0.57 -16.14
N LYS A 43 -4.31 -0.10 -15.22
CA LYS A 43 -3.83 0.49 -13.97
C LYS A 43 -2.31 0.34 -13.88
N THR A 44 -1.69 1.28 -13.20
CA THR A 44 -0.27 1.24 -12.86
C THR A 44 -0.13 1.44 -11.37
N SER A 45 0.56 0.52 -10.70
CA SER A 45 0.92 0.65 -9.29
C SER A 45 2.43 0.74 -9.15
N LEU A 46 2.90 1.69 -8.36
CA LEU A 46 4.29 1.89 -7.99
C LEU A 46 4.53 1.26 -6.62
N PHE A 47 5.48 0.36 -6.52
CA PHE A 47 5.87 -0.27 -5.26
C PHE A 47 7.29 0.14 -4.89
N ARG A 48 7.51 0.45 -3.62
CA ARG A 48 8.81 0.85 -3.08
C ARG A 48 9.04 0.23 -1.70
N ASN A 49 10.28 -0.14 -1.40
CA ASN A 49 10.75 -0.56 -0.09
C ASN A 49 11.79 0.44 0.48
N GLY A 50 12.56 0.04 1.49
CA GLY A 50 13.61 0.90 2.08
C GLY A 50 13.09 1.91 3.12
N PHE A 51 11.85 1.77 3.58
CA PHE A 51 11.33 2.57 4.69
C PHE A 51 11.88 2.05 6.03
N ALA A 52 12.08 2.96 6.99
CA ALA A 52 12.49 2.59 8.33
C ALA A 52 11.51 1.55 8.95
N PRO A 53 12.02 0.52 9.61
CA PRO A 53 11.18 -0.54 10.19
C PRO A 53 10.14 0.01 11.16
N PHE A 54 8.91 -0.50 11.09
CA PHE A 54 7.80 -0.10 11.93
C PHE A 54 6.94 -1.31 12.33
N LYS A 55 6.72 -1.52 13.63
CA LYS A 55 5.80 -2.53 14.18
C LYS A 55 5.89 -3.92 13.51
N GLY A 56 7.09 -4.48 13.38
CA GLY A 56 7.31 -5.80 12.81
C GLY A 56 7.47 -5.81 11.28
N SER A 57 7.52 -4.65 10.63
CA SER A 57 7.98 -4.54 9.25
C SER A 57 9.51 -4.53 9.18
N SER A 58 10.04 -4.75 8.00
CA SER A 58 11.46 -4.60 7.69
C SER A 58 11.65 -3.61 6.55
N GLU A 59 12.87 -3.14 6.33
CA GLU A 59 13.22 -2.29 5.19
C GLU A 59 12.97 -2.96 3.84
N LYS A 60 12.87 -4.29 3.81
CA LYS A 60 12.61 -5.07 2.60
C LYS A 60 11.12 -5.06 2.19
N ASN A 61 10.21 -4.69 3.10
CA ASN A 61 8.79 -4.72 2.82
C ASN A 61 8.39 -3.68 1.78
N TYR A 62 7.66 -4.11 0.74
CA TYR A 62 7.13 -3.22 -0.28
C TYR A 62 5.81 -2.58 0.13
N TYR A 63 5.66 -1.32 -0.27
CA TYR A 63 4.44 -0.54 -0.12
C TYR A 63 4.05 0.05 -1.47
N GLU A 64 2.77 -0.02 -1.82
CA GLU A 64 2.24 0.69 -2.98
C GLU A 64 2.20 2.19 -2.66
N ILE A 65 2.87 3.00 -3.46
CA ILE A 65 2.92 4.45 -3.31
C ILE A 65 1.73 5.03 -4.07
N LEU A 66 0.77 5.56 -3.33
CA LEU A 66 -0.40 6.23 -3.90
C LEU A 66 -0.13 7.70 -4.19
N TYR A 67 0.69 8.34 -3.36
CA TYR A 67 1.12 9.73 -3.52
C TYR A 67 2.56 9.91 -3.02
N ASP A 68 3.39 10.60 -3.78
CA ASP A 68 4.83 10.79 -3.52
C ASP A 68 5.16 12.28 -3.42
N GLY A 69 4.49 13.01 -2.51
CA GLY A 69 4.72 14.43 -2.22
C GLY A 69 5.53 14.66 -0.95
N SER A 70 5.35 15.83 -0.33
CA SER A 70 6.02 16.22 0.93
C SER A 70 5.71 15.26 2.08
N ILE A 71 4.47 14.78 2.15
CA ILE A 71 4.06 13.62 2.93
C ILE A 71 3.64 12.54 1.94
N LYS A 72 4.32 11.39 1.96
CA LYS A 72 3.94 10.28 1.09
C LYS A 72 2.73 9.54 1.66
N LEU A 73 1.85 9.10 0.76
CA LEU A 73 0.76 8.19 1.09
C LEU A 73 1.09 6.81 0.50
N ALA A 74 1.14 5.81 1.35
CA ALA A 74 1.43 4.45 0.96
C ALA A 74 0.33 3.48 1.42
N LYS A 75 0.15 2.39 0.68
CA LYS A 75 -0.79 1.32 0.97
C LYS A 75 -0.06 -0.01 0.98
N LYS A 76 -0.42 -0.90 1.90
CA LYS A 76 0.05 -2.27 1.92
C LYS A 76 -1.12 -3.22 2.03
N ASN A 77 -1.17 -4.19 1.12
CA ASN A 77 -2.05 -5.32 1.22
C ASN A 77 -1.33 -6.44 1.98
N VAL A 78 -1.72 -6.64 3.23
CA VAL A 78 -1.14 -7.67 4.09
C VAL A 78 -1.93 -8.95 3.93
N LYS A 79 -1.33 -9.97 3.34
CA LYS A 79 -1.91 -11.32 3.20
C LYS A 79 -1.24 -12.27 4.18
N ARG A 80 -2.03 -13.15 4.76
CA ARG A 80 -1.54 -14.24 5.60
C ARG A 80 -2.40 -15.46 5.46
N ILE A 81 -1.82 -16.64 5.65
CA ILE A 81 -2.55 -17.89 5.69
C ILE A 81 -3.00 -18.12 7.13
N GLU A 82 -4.31 -18.26 7.33
CA GLU A 82 -4.88 -18.76 8.58
C GLU A 82 -5.32 -20.21 8.40
N GLN A 83 -5.02 -21.04 9.41
CA GLN A 83 -5.43 -22.43 9.44
C GLN A 83 -6.50 -22.59 10.52
N TYR A 84 -7.62 -23.16 10.12
CA TYR A 84 -8.70 -23.51 11.03
C TYR A 84 -8.97 -25.01 10.97
N ARG A 85 -9.15 -25.61 12.13
CA ARG A 85 -9.57 -27.00 12.26
C ARG A 85 -10.73 -27.05 13.22
N GLU A 86 -11.86 -27.58 12.73
CA GLU A 86 -13.01 -27.80 13.60
C GLU A 86 -12.71 -28.88 14.67
N TYR A 87 -13.31 -28.68 15.83
CA TYR A 87 -13.22 -29.67 16.91
C TYR A 87 -13.76 -31.00 16.39
N ASN A 88 -12.99 -32.09 16.57
CA ASN A 88 -13.25 -33.45 16.07
C ASN A 88 -13.18 -33.63 14.53
N SER A 89 -12.64 -32.68 13.76
CA SER A 89 -12.40 -32.88 12.33
C SER A 89 -10.95 -33.29 12.05
N ALA A 90 -10.75 -34.21 11.12
CA ALA A 90 -9.43 -34.53 10.57
C ALA A 90 -9.00 -33.50 9.49
N ILE A 91 -9.92 -32.65 9.04
CA ILE A 91 -9.70 -31.69 7.95
C ILE A 91 -9.18 -30.38 8.54
N THR A 92 -8.05 -29.90 8.01
CA THR A 92 -7.54 -28.55 8.26
C THR A 92 -7.84 -27.68 7.04
N THR A 93 -8.63 -26.65 7.22
CA THR A 93 -8.92 -25.64 6.19
C THR A 93 -7.89 -24.52 6.27
N LYS A 94 -7.30 -24.17 5.13
CA LYS A 94 -6.41 -22.99 5.00
C LYS A 94 -7.17 -21.90 4.25
N SER A 95 -7.18 -20.70 4.79
CA SER A 95 -7.75 -19.51 4.14
C SER A 95 -6.72 -18.39 4.08
N VAL A 96 -6.75 -17.62 3.00
CA VAL A 96 -5.94 -16.41 2.89
C VAL A 96 -6.75 -15.25 3.45
N ILE A 97 -6.24 -14.65 4.52
CA ILE A 97 -6.80 -13.43 5.09
C ILE A 97 -6.06 -12.23 4.51
N GLU A 98 -6.83 -11.26 4.06
CA GLU A 98 -6.33 -10.03 3.45
C GLU A 98 -6.73 -8.81 4.27
N ARG A 99 -5.78 -7.92 4.54
CA ARG A 99 -6.01 -6.65 5.22
C ARG A 99 -5.27 -5.53 4.53
N ILE A 100 -6.01 -4.52 4.07
CA ILE A 100 -5.41 -3.32 3.49
C ILE A 100 -5.13 -2.33 4.60
N LYS A 101 -3.89 -1.89 4.69
CA LYS A 101 -3.43 -0.86 5.62
C LYS A 101 -2.86 0.32 4.86
N TYR A 102 -3.05 1.51 5.41
CA TYR A 102 -2.53 2.75 4.87
C TYR A 102 -1.51 3.35 5.81
N TYR A 103 -0.53 4.00 5.22
CA TYR A 103 0.58 4.61 5.92
C TYR A 103 0.88 5.97 5.32
N THR A 104 1.39 6.86 6.15
CA THR A 104 2.04 8.09 5.72
C THR A 104 3.50 8.03 6.08
N THR A 105 4.35 8.68 5.28
CA THR A 105 5.77 8.79 5.62
C THR A 105 6.17 10.24 5.68
N LYS A 106 6.86 10.58 6.76
CA LYS A 106 7.62 11.82 6.90
C LYS A 106 9.03 11.43 7.30
N ASP A 107 10.03 11.99 6.63
CA ASP A 107 11.45 11.69 6.88
C ASP A 107 11.76 10.18 6.87
N ASN A 108 11.18 9.47 5.91
CA ASN A 108 11.29 8.01 5.72
C ASN A 108 10.74 7.14 6.85
N VAL A 109 10.00 7.71 7.80
CA VAL A 109 9.38 6.98 8.92
C VAL A 109 7.92 6.69 8.59
N LEU A 110 7.54 5.41 8.60
CA LEU A 110 6.15 4.98 8.39
C LEU A 110 5.30 5.22 9.63
N THR A 111 4.10 5.78 9.41
CA THR A 111 3.05 5.92 10.44
C THR A 111 1.73 5.40 9.88
N GLU A 112 1.03 4.52 10.63
CA GLU A 112 -0.26 3.99 10.19
C GLU A 112 -1.31 5.11 10.13
N PHE A 113 -2.03 5.18 9.00
CA PHE A 113 -3.05 6.18 8.71
C PHE A 113 -4.42 5.52 8.57
N LYS A 114 -5.40 5.92 9.40
CA LYS A 114 -6.71 5.24 9.46
C LYS A 114 -7.76 5.76 8.51
N ARG A 115 -7.46 6.68 7.64
CA ARG A 115 -8.41 7.28 6.67
C ARG A 115 -9.70 7.76 7.33
N ASP A 116 -9.58 8.51 8.43
CA ASP A 116 -10.66 9.15 9.15
C ASP A 116 -10.31 10.59 9.51
N THR A 117 -11.31 11.37 9.88
CA THR A 117 -11.17 12.80 10.25
C THR A 117 -10.13 13.01 11.35
N LYS A 118 -10.07 12.12 12.35
CA LYS A 118 -9.10 12.23 13.44
C LYS A 118 -7.67 12.05 12.94
N SER A 119 -7.45 11.08 12.06
CA SER A 119 -6.13 10.86 11.45
C SER A 119 -5.71 12.03 10.55
N VAL A 120 -6.66 12.65 9.82
CA VAL A 120 -6.42 13.88 9.06
C VAL A 120 -5.99 15.01 9.97
N GLN A 121 -6.70 15.24 11.09
CA GLN A 121 -6.35 16.27 12.05
C GLN A 121 -4.96 16.06 12.67
N GLN A 122 -4.65 14.84 13.06
CA GLN A 122 -3.34 14.49 13.64
C GLN A 122 -2.19 14.65 12.65
N LEU A 123 -2.41 14.27 11.38
CA LEU A 123 -1.37 14.31 10.35
C LEU A 123 -1.05 15.74 9.91
N PHE A 124 -2.08 16.54 9.66
CA PHE A 124 -1.95 17.85 9.02
C PHE A 124 -1.92 19.04 10.00
N GLY A 125 -2.15 18.79 11.29
CA GLY A 125 -1.97 19.77 12.36
C GLY A 125 -2.78 21.06 12.13
N ASP A 126 -2.09 22.20 12.06
CA ASP A 126 -2.66 23.53 11.84
C ASP A 126 -3.35 23.71 10.48
N LYS A 127 -2.98 22.90 9.47
CA LYS A 127 -3.62 22.88 8.14
C LYS A 127 -4.89 22.04 8.10
N SER A 128 -5.17 21.27 9.15
CA SER A 128 -6.27 20.29 9.16
C SER A 128 -7.65 20.92 8.94
N VAL A 129 -7.89 22.14 9.43
CA VAL A 129 -9.16 22.84 9.24
C VAL A 129 -9.43 23.10 7.76
N ALA A 130 -8.48 23.70 7.05
CA ALA A 130 -8.60 23.98 5.62
C ALA A 130 -8.75 22.69 4.79
N ILE A 131 -8.05 21.61 5.21
CA ILE A 131 -8.14 20.30 4.55
C ILE A 131 -9.52 19.68 4.77
N LEU A 132 -10.08 19.74 5.97
CA LEU A 132 -11.42 19.23 6.24
C LEU A 132 -12.50 20.02 5.48
N GLU A 133 -12.36 21.33 5.36
CA GLU A 133 -13.23 22.15 4.52
C GLU A 133 -13.13 21.75 3.04
N TYR A 134 -11.92 21.50 2.53
CA TYR A 134 -11.70 21.01 1.18
C TYR A 134 -12.36 19.64 0.94
N ILE A 135 -12.20 18.69 1.88
CA ILE A 135 -12.85 17.38 1.83
C ILE A 135 -14.37 17.54 1.73
N ASN A 136 -14.96 18.34 2.62
CA ASN A 136 -16.42 18.57 2.66
C ASN A 136 -16.93 19.26 1.40
N LYS A 137 -16.27 20.33 0.97
CA LYS A 137 -16.65 21.11 -0.22
C LYS A 137 -16.66 20.29 -1.50
N ASN A 138 -15.73 19.34 -1.61
CA ASN A 138 -15.58 18.50 -2.80
C ASN A 138 -16.23 17.11 -2.63
N ASN A 139 -16.94 16.86 -1.52
CA ASN A 139 -17.58 15.58 -1.20
C ASN A 139 -16.61 14.40 -1.32
N LEU A 140 -15.37 14.55 -0.85
CA LEU A 140 -14.35 13.51 -0.93
C LEU A 140 -14.59 12.41 0.10
N ASP A 141 -14.49 11.15 -0.36
CA ASP A 141 -14.58 9.97 0.50
C ASP A 141 -13.18 9.46 0.84
N LEU A 142 -12.76 9.64 2.09
CA LEU A 142 -11.46 9.17 2.59
C LEU A 142 -11.25 7.66 2.46
N LYS A 143 -12.30 6.88 2.19
CA LYS A 143 -12.18 5.43 1.96
C LYS A 143 -11.80 5.09 0.52
N LYS A 144 -11.87 6.04 -0.41
CA LYS A 144 -11.46 5.89 -1.81
C LYS A 144 -10.05 6.41 -2.02
N ASP A 145 -9.18 5.58 -2.59
CA ASP A 145 -7.77 5.94 -2.82
C ASP A 145 -7.64 7.21 -3.67
N VAL A 146 -8.46 7.34 -4.72
CA VAL A 146 -8.45 8.52 -5.61
C VAL A 146 -8.79 9.82 -4.87
N ASP A 147 -9.78 9.79 -3.99
CA ASP A 147 -10.17 10.97 -3.22
C ASP A 147 -9.16 11.27 -2.12
N LEU A 148 -8.60 10.22 -1.52
CA LEU A 148 -7.55 10.37 -0.52
C LEU A 148 -6.29 11.02 -1.13
N VAL A 149 -5.88 10.63 -2.35
CA VAL A 149 -4.76 11.26 -3.07
C VAL A 149 -4.99 12.76 -3.25
N LYS A 150 -6.20 13.20 -3.65
CA LYS A 150 -6.54 14.63 -3.79
C LYS A 150 -6.35 15.43 -2.49
N VAL A 151 -6.57 14.79 -1.34
CA VAL A 151 -6.33 15.44 -0.03
C VAL A 151 -4.86 15.73 0.18
N PHE A 152 -3.97 14.81 -0.18
CA PHE A 152 -2.52 15.00 -0.09
C PHE A 152 -2.00 15.98 -1.13
N GLU A 153 -2.54 15.93 -2.36
CA GLU A 153 -2.25 16.93 -3.40
C GLU A 153 -2.63 18.35 -2.93
N PHE A 154 -3.80 18.51 -2.31
CA PHE A 154 -4.22 19.79 -1.77
C PHE A 154 -3.31 20.27 -0.63
N TYR A 155 -2.88 19.37 0.25
CA TYR A 155 -1.93 19.73 1.29
C TYR A 155 -0.63 20.28 0.73
N ASP A 156 -0.11 19.76 -0.36
CA ASP A 156 1.14 20.23 -0.99
C ASP A 156 0.98 21.59 -1.70
N THR A 157 -0.22 22.18 -1.68
CA THR A 157 -0.44 23.58 -2.20
C THR A 157 -0.20 24.65 -1.12
N PHE A 158 0.01 24.27 0.15
CA PHE A 158 0.33 25.20 1.23
C PHE A 158 1.84 25.43 1.31
#